data_d630975645fd01005e2b0fe594bac36e
#
_entry.id   d630975645fd01005e2b0fe594bac36e
#
_cell.length_a   1.000
_cell.length_b   1.000
_cell.length_c   1.000
_cell.angle_alpha   90.00
_cell.angle_beta   90.00
_cell.angle_gamma   90.00
#
_symmetry.space_group_name_H-M   'P 1'
#
loop_
_entity.id
_entity.type
_entity.pdbx_description
1 polymer ?
#
loop_
_entity_poly.entity_id
_entity_poly.type
_entity_poly.pdbx_seq_one_letter_code
_entity_poly.pdbx_strand_id
1 'polypeptide(L)'
;IWLQGREVWLFSMLYNKVEKKQEWLDCAIQGGEFLKKYGHDGNYNWYFSLDRQGNPLVEPYNIFSYTFATMAFGQLSLATGKQEYADIAKKTFDIILSKVNNPKGKWNKLHPGTRNLKGFALPMILCNLALEIEHLLDEKILLNTIDTCIHEVMEVFYRPELGGIIVENVLENGELSDSFEGRQVTPGHDIEAMWFIMDLGRRLNRPELIEKAKNITLTMAEYGWDKEYGGLFYFMDRKGYPLQQLEWDQKLWWVHIETLISMIKGYQLTGDKKCLEWFKKVHDYTWSHFKDTEYPEWYGYLNRRGEVLLPLKGGKWKGCFHVPRGMYQCWQILEDLSMNN
;
A
#
# COMPACT_ATOMS: atom_id res chain seq x y z
N ILE A 1 3.04 2.04 15.54
CA ILE A 1 2.25 0.82 15.27
C ILE A 1 2.30 0.44 13.79
N TRP A 2 2.18 1.39 12.89
CA TRP A 2 2.18 1.15 11.46
C TRP A 2 3.38 0.30 10.98
N LEU A 3 4.62 0.69 11.31
CA LEU A 3 5.82 -0.07 10.89
C LEU A 3 5.94 -1.41 11.62
N GLN A 4 5.66 -1.46 12.92
CA GLN A 4 5.70 -2.72 13.68
C GLN A 4 4.67 -3.73 13.16
N GLY A 5 3.47 -3.27 12.81
CA GLY A 5 2.46 -4.14 12.19
C GLY A 5 2.94 -4.70 10.84
N ARG A 6 3.59 -3.87 10.03
CA ARG A 6 4.21 -4.31 8.77
C ARG A 6 5.32 -5.35 8.98
N GLU A 7 6.15 -5.19 10.00
CA GLU A 7 7.20 -6.15 10.33
C GLU A 7 6.63 -7.49 10.80
N VAL A 8 5.64 -7.46 11.71
CA VAL A 8 4.95 -8.69 12.14
C VAL A 8 4.31 -9.42 10.96
N TRP A 9 3.65 -8.67 10.07
CA TRP A 9 3.09 -9.22 8.85
C TRP A 9 4.18 -9.86 7.97
N LEU A 10 5.29 -9.15 7.73
CA LEU A 10 6.36 -9.64 6.85
C LEU A 10 6.96 -10.94 7.37
N PHE A 11 7.40 -10.98 8.62
CA PHE A 11 8.02 -12.19 9.18
C PHE A 11 7.04 -13.35 9.25
N SER A 12 5.76 -13.09 9.53
CA SER A 12 4.69 -14.10 9.43
C SER A 12 4.51 -14.61 8.01
N MET A 13 4.50 -13.72 7.02
CA MET A 13 4.35 -14.06 5.60
C MET A 13 5.55 -14.87 5.10
N LEU A 14 6.79 -14.47 5.44
CA LEU A 14 7.99 -15.23 5.10
C LEU A 14 7.95 -16.64 5.69
N TYR A 15 7.55 -16.78 6.95
CA TYR A 15 7.36 -18.09 7.58
C TYR A 15 6.26 -18.91 6.89
N ASN A 16 5.15 -18.27 6.52
CA ASN A 16 4.02 -18.96 5.91
C ASN A 16 4.28 -19.38 4.46
N LYS A 17 4.96 -18.55 3.68
CA LYS A 17 5.01 -18.67 2.21
C LYS A 17 6.39 -18.96 1.62
N VAL A 18 7.48 -18.72 2.36
CA VAL A 18 8.84 -18.91 1.86
C VAL A 18 9.49 -20.12 2.52
N GLU A 19 9.70 -20.08 3.83
CA GLU A 19 10.35 -21.15 4.57
C GLU A 19 9.94 -21.14 6.03
N LYS A 20 9.73 -22.31 6.65
CA LYS A 20 9.35 -22.46 8.07
C LYS A 20 10.53 -22.24 9.02
N LYS A 21 11.21 -21.07 8.90
CA LYS A 21 12.30 -20.67 9.80
C LYS A 21 11.78 -20.21 11.14
N GLN A 22 12.23 -20.86 12.22
CA GLN A 22 11.79 -20.54 13.59
C GLN A 22 12.13 -19.10 13.97
N GLU A 23 13.28 -18.58 13.54
CA GLU A 23 13.71 -17.20 13.82
C GLU A 23 12.73 -16.16 13.25
N TRP A 24 12.14 -16.40 12.10
CA TRP A 24 11.12 -15.52 11.54
C TRP A 24 9.83 -15.55 12.34
N LEU A 25 9.43 -16.75 12.76
CA LEU A 25 8.24 -16.91 13.61
C LEU A 25 8.44 -16.25 14.97
N ASP A 26 9.61 -16.41 15.58
CA ASP A 26 9.95 -15.80 16.87
C ASP A 26 9.92 -14.27 16.80
N CYS A 27 10.49 -13.66 15.73
CA CYS A 27 10.41 -12.23 15.48
C CYS A 27 8.96 -11.75 15.33
N ALA A 28 8.15 -12.49 14.56
CA ALA A 28 6.73 -12.16 14.36
C ALA A 28 5.95 -12.23 15.68
N ILE A 29 6.14 -13.30 16.45
CA ILE A 29 5.49 -13.47 17.77
C ILE A 29 5.91 -12.36 18.73
N GLN A 30 7.20 -12.06 18.84
CA GLN A 30 7.70 -11.00 19.70
C GLN A 30 7.05 -9.64 19.39
N GLY A 31 7.01 -9.27 18.12
CA GLY A 31 6.35 -8.04 17.67
C GLY A 31 4.85 -8.07 17.92
N GLY A 32 4.17 -9.19 17.62
CA GLY A 32 2.74 -9.38 17.85
C GLY A 32 2.35 -9.29 19.32
N GLU A 33 3.10 -9.92 20.21
CA GLU A 33 2.85 -9.85 21.67
C GLU A 33 3.06 -8.43 22.21
N PHE A 34 4.07 -7.70 21.72
CA PHE A 34 4.26 -6.30 22.07
C PHE A 34 3.07 -5.45 21.61
N LEU A 35 2.63 -5.60 20.38
CA LEU A 35 1.48 -4.88 19.82
C LEU A 35 0.18 -5.23 20.56
N LYS A 36 -0.06 -6.51 20.84
CA LYS A 36 -1.23 -6.96 21.61
C LYS A 36 -1.29 -6.33 23.00
N LYS A 37 -0.15 -6.20 23.67
CA LYS A 37 -0.07 -5.68 25.03
C LYS A 37 -0.13 -4.16 25.12
N TYR A 38 0.50 -3.45 24.18
CA TYR A 38 0.74 -2.01 24.29
C TYR A 38 0.19 -1.19 23.14
N GLY A 39 -0.13 -1.82 22.00
CA GLY A 39 -0.44 -1.13 20.76
C GLY A 39 -1.78 -0.41 20.72
N HIS A 40 -2.70 -0.69 21.67
CA HIS A 40 -4.06 -0.16 21.70
C HIS A 40 -4.54 0.11 23.15
N ASP A 41 -5.67 0.84 23.25
CA ASP A 41 -6.25 1.29 24.53
C ASP A 41 -7.12 0.24 25.26
N GLY A 42 -7.01 -1.03 24.93
CA GLY A 42 -7.85 -2.12 25.44
C GLY A 42 -9.17 -2.30 24.65
N ASN A 43 -9.62 -1.29 23.90
CA ASN A 43 -10.80 -1.34 23.02
C ASN A 43 -10.41 -1.45 21.54
N TYR A 44 -9.18 -1.84 21.24
CA TYR A 44 -8.61 -1.94 19.88
C TYR A 44 -8.59 -0.60 19.11
N ASN A 45 -8.54 0.54 19.82
CA ASN A 45 -8.12 1.79 19.22
C ASN A 45 -6.60 1.83 19.18
N TRP A 46 -6.04 1.62 18.00
CA TRP A 46 -4.59 1.47 17.81
C TRP A 46 -3.88 2.82 17.82
N TYR A 47 -2.94 3.00 18.75
CA TYR A 47 -2.12 4.21 18.84
C TYR A 47 -1.34 4.46 17.55
N PHE A 48 -0.98 5.71 17.26
CA PHE A 48 -0.09 6.02 16.15
C PHE A 48 1.36 5.68 16.48
N SER A 49 1.84 6.11 17.66
CA SER A 49 3.19 5.81 18.12
C SER A 49 3.26 5.59 19.63
N LEU A 50 4.23 4.78 20.01
CA LEU A 50 4.59 4.46 21.40
C LEU A 50 6.05 4.83 21.63
N ASP A 51 6.43 5.01 22.92
CA ASP A 51 7.82 5.01 23.31
C ASP A 51 8.39 3.58 23.39
N ARG A 52 9.67 3.47 23.72
CA ARG A 52 10.35 2.16 23.83
C ARG A 52 9.75 1.26 24.92
N GLN A 53 9.14 1.83 25.95
CA GLN A 53 8.52 1.12 27.06
C GLN A 53 7.08 0.70 26.78
N GLY A 54 6.51 1.14 25.65
CA GLY A 54 5.13 0.87 25.26
C GLY A 54 4.13 1.93 25.73
N ASN A 55 4.59 3.08 26.25
CA ASN A 55 3.70 4.16 26.62
C ASN A 55 3.22 4.93 25.37
N PRO A 56 1.94 5.29 25.29
CA PRO A 56 1.41 6.05 24.16
C PRO A 56 2.05 7.44 24.05
N LEU A 57 2.58 7.75 22.86
CA LEU A 57 3.08 9.09 22.51
C LEU A 57 2.09 9.87 21.66
N VAL A 58 1.35 9.20 20.82
CA VAL A 58 0.39 9.81 19.90
C VAL A 58 -0.89 8.99 19.85
N GLU A 59 -2.02 9.70 19.99
CA GLU A 59 -3.39 9.18 20.01
C GLU A 59 -3.76 8.34 18.77
N PRO A 60 -4.81 7.48 18.86
CA PRO A 60 -5.27 6.62 17.75
C PRO A 60 -6.05 7.40 16.68
N TYR A 61 -5.46 8.44 16.08
CA TYR A 61 -6.11 9.26 15.06
C TYR A 61 -5.94 8.72 13.62
N ASN A 62 -5.06 7.75 13.43
CA ASN A 62 -4.66 7.29 12.11
C ASN A 62 -5.20 5.88 11.83
N ILE A 63 -6.11 5.79 10.87
CA ILE A 63 -6.77 4.52 10.50
C ILE A 63 -5.77 3.46 9.98
N PHE A 64 -4.63 3.87 9.43
CA PHE A 64 -3.62 2.93 8.92
C PHE A 64 -2.89 2.17 10.04
N SER A 65 -2.89 2.66 11.29
CA SER A 65 -2.46 1.84 12.43
C SER A 65 -3.34 0.61 12.60
N TYR A 66 -4.65 0.76 12.36
CA TYR A 66 -5.61 -0.34 12.42
C TYR A 66 -5.44 -1.30 11.25
N THR A 67 -5.25 -0.79 10.02
CA THR A 67 -5.11 -1.67 8.84
C THR A 67 -3.88 -2.54 8.95
N PHE A 68 -2.73 -2.01 9.38
CA PHE A 68 -1.52 -2.79 9.53
C PHE A 68 -1.51 -3.68 10.78
N ALA A 69 -2.24 -3.33 11.84
CA ALA A 69 -2.48 -4.26 12.94
C ALA A 69 -3.35 -5.44 12.49
N THR A 70 -4.42 -5.18 11.74
CA THR A 70 -5.28 -6.25 11.17
C THR A 70 -4.47 -7.20 10.28
N MET A 71 -3.67 -6.65 9.37
CA MET A 71 -2.79 -7.39 8.46
C MET A 71 -1.78 -8.26 9.23
N ALA A 72 -1.14 -7.68 10.25
CA ALA A 72 -0.18 -8.35 11.12
C ALA A 72 -0.79 -9.56 11.81
N PHE A 73 -1.89 -9.35 12.54
CA PHE A 73 -2.53 -10.41 13.31
C PHE A 73 -3.23 -11.44 12.42
N GLY A 74 -3.69 -11.06 11.24
CA GLY A 74 -4.20 -11.99 10.23
C GLY A 74 -3.12 -12.99 9.80
N GLN A 75 -1.95 -12.51 9.38
CA GLN A 75 -0.84 -13.39 8.98
C GLN A 75 -0.23 -14.16 10.15
N LEU A 76 -0.15 -13.55 11.35
CA LEU A 76 0.36 -14.21 12.54
C LEU A 76 -0.57 -15.33 13.02
N SER A 77 -1.90 -15.19 12.83
CA SER A 77 -2.86 -16.25 13.12
C SER A 77 -2.64 -17.48 12.24
N LEU A 78 -2.33 -17.29 10.95
CA LEU A 78 -1.98 -18.38 10.04
C LEU A 78 -0.64 -19.04 10.43
N ALA A 79 0.35 -18.24 10.85
CA ALA A 79 1.67 -18.75 11.20
C ALA A 79 1.66 -19.57 12.48
N THR A 80 0.78 -19.26 13.43
CA THR A 80 0.77 -19.86 14.78
C THR A 80 -0.42 -20.79 15.04
N GLY A 81 -1.50 -20.67 14.27
CA GLY A 81 -2.77 -21.34 14.54
C GLY A 81 -3.52 -20.80 15.77
N LYS A 82 -3.08 -19.70 16.39
CA LYS A 82 -3.68 -19.17 17.61
C LYS A 82 -4.93 -18.34 17.32
N GLN A 83 -6.05 -18.75 17.89
CA GLN A 83 -7.34 -18.09 17.75
C GLN A 83 -7.34 -16.66 18.25
N GLU A 84 -6.60 -16.36 19.33
CA GLU A 84 -6.52 -15.01 19.88
C GLU A 84 -6.03 -13.96 18.87
N TYR A 85 -5.10 -14.32 17.97
CA TYR A 85 -4.62 -13.40 16.93
C TYR A 85 -5.68 -13.21 15.83
N ALA A 86 -6.38 -14.27 15.47
CA ALA A 86 -7.51 -14.18 14.55
C ALA A 86 -8.62 -13.25 15.09
N ASP A 87 -8.93 -13.35 16.38
CA ASP A 87 -9.94 -12.51 17.04
C ASP A 87 -9.52 -11.03 17.07
N ILE A 88 -8.24 -10.74 17.33
CA ILE A 88 -7.70 -9.37 17.26
C ILE A 88 -7.85 -8.79 15.86
N ALA A 89 -7.47 -9.57 14.82
CA ALA A 89 -7.59 -9.14 13.44
C ALA A 89 -9.03 -8.85 13.05
N LYS A 90 -9.97 -9.75 13.36
CA LYS A 90 -11.41 -9.60 13.07
C LYS A 90 -12.00 -8.37 13.76
N LYS A 91 -11.80 -8.23 15.08
CA LYS A 91 -12.28 -7.08 15.84
C LYS A 91 -11.74 -5.76 15.30
N THR A 92 -10.45 -5.73 14.96
CA THR A 92 -9.84 -4.53 14.39
C THR A 92 -10.43 -4.20 13.02
N PHE A 93 -10.68 -5.20 12.19
CA PHE A 93 -11.32 -5.02 10.89
C PHE A 93 -12.75 -4.48 11.01
N ASP A 94 -13.56 -5.00 11.93
CA ASP A 94 -14.91 -4.48 12.22
C ASP A 94 -14.87 -3.00 12.61
N ILE A 95 -13.88 -2.61 13.41
CA ILE A 95 -13.67 -1.19 13.78
C ILE A 95 -13.29 -0.36 12.55
N ILE A 96 -12.43 -0.86 11.67
CA ILE A 96 -12.11 -0.16 10.41
C ILE A 96 -13.37 0.09 9.60
N LEU A 97 -14.20 -0.93 9.38
CA LEU A 97 -15.44 -0.80 8.61
C LEU A 97 -16.40 0.22 9.25
N SER A 98 -16.49 0.26 10.59
CA SER A 98 -17.30 1.25 11.30
C SER A 98 -16.80 2.70 11.17
N LYS A 99 -15.51 2.87 10.79
CA LYS A 99 -14.85 4.18 10.69
C LYS A 99 -14.65 4.68 9.26
N VAL A 100 -15.06 3.95 8.24
CA VAL A 100 -14.81 4.32 6.83
C VAL A 100 -15.22 5.77 6.52
N ASN A 101 -16.37 6.21 7.01
CA ASN A 101 -16.89 7.57 6.78
C ASN A 101 -16.29 8.63 7.72
N ASN A 102 -15.60 8.23 8.79
CA ASN A 102 -14.91 9.13 9.71
C ASN A 102 -13.63 8.47 10.24
N PRO A 103 -12.59 8.32 9.41
CA PRO A 103 -11.39 7.55 9.75
C PRO A 103 -10.65 8.04 11.00
N LYS A 104 -10.75 9.34 11.31
CA LYS A 104 -10.13 9.93 12.49
C LYS A 104 -11.01 9.88 13.74
N GLY A 105 -12.32 9.62 13.59
CA GLY A 105 -13.27 9.55 14.70
C GLY A 105 -13.26 10.82 15.57
N LYS A 106 -13.26 10.66 16.89
CA LYS A 106 -13.20 11.76 17.86
C LYS A 106 -11.92 12.62 17.81
N TRP A 107 -10.86 12.12 17.17
CA TRP A 107 -9.62 12.87 16.98
C TRP A 107 -9.59 13.69 15.68
N ASN A 108 -10.70 13.72 14.94
CA ASN A 108 -10.84 14.60 13.79
C ASN A 108 -10.92 16.05 14.25
N LYS A 109 -9.95 16.86 13.84
CA LYS A 109 -9.85 18.29 14.17
C LYS A 109 -10.30 19.20 13.03
N LEU A 110 -10.88 18.63 11.98
CA LEU A 110 -11.44 19.44 10.90
C LEU A 110 -12.69 20.16 11.39
N HIS A 111 -12.76 21.48 11.12
CA HIS A 111 -13.99 22.24 11.34
C HIS A 111 -15.04 21.76 10.32
N PRO A 112 -16.26 21.42 10.76
CA PRO A 112 -17.34 21.01 9.85
C PRO A 112 -17.51 21.98 8.68
N GLY A 113 -17.66 21.45 7.47
CA GLY A 113 -17.86 22.24 6.25
C GLY A 113 -16.61 22.88 5.63
N THR A 114 -15.40 22.71 6.19
CA THR A 114 -14.19 23.37 5.65
C THR A 114 -13.37 22.38 4.88
N ARG A 115 -13.23 21.38 4.63
CA ARG A 115 -12.40 20.42 3.86
C ARG A 115 -13.14 19.09 3.71
N ASN A 116 -14.26 19.16 3.04
CA ASN A 116 -15.10 17.98 2.79
C ASN A 116 -14.49 17.14 1.66
N LEU A 117 -13.33 16.56 1.96
CA LEU A 117 -12.60 15.71 1.03
C LEU A 117 -12.60 14.27 1.50
N LYS A 118 -12.87 13.38 0.54
CA LYS A 118 -12.74 11.94 0.65
C LYS A 118 -11.40 11.55 0.05
N GLY A 119 -10.61 10.74 0.75
CA GLY A 119 -9.27 10.34 0.34
C GLY A 119 -9.20 8.94 -0.24
N PHE A 120 -8.34 8.76 -1.25
CA PHE A 120 -8.12 7.52 -1.99
C PHE A 120 -7.44 6.41 -1.17
N ALA A 121 -6.53 6.78 -0.27
CA ALA A 121 -5.65 5.83 0.38
C ALA A 121 -6.36 4.74 1.20
N LEU A 122 -7.54 5.03 1.80
CA LEU A 122 -8.25 4.02 2.60
C LEU A 122 -8.93 2.95 1.73
N PRO A 123 -9.76 3.28 0.73
CA PRO A 123 -10.31 2.26 -0.17
C PRO A 123 -9.22 1.46 -0.91
N MET A 124 -8.11 2.10 -1.30
CA MET A 124 -6.96 1.42 -1.87
C MET A 124 -6.42 0.32 -0.93
N ILE A 125 -6.10 0.66 0.31
CA ILE A 125 -5.56 -0.30 1.28
C ILE A 125 -6.57 -1.42 1.60
N LEU A 126 -7.85 -1.12 1.66
CA LEU A 126 -8.89 -2.12 1.92
C LEU A 126 -8.99 -3.16 0.81
N CYS A 127 -8.67 -2.82 -0.44
CA CYS A 127 -8.58 -3.79 -1.54
C CYS A 127 -7.59 -4.93 -1.22
N ASN A 128 -6.41 -4.59 -0.72
CA ASN A 128 -5.41 -5.59 -0.34
C ASN A 128 -5.74 -6.26 0.99
N LEU A 129 -6.15 -5.47 2.00
CA LEU A 129 -6.43 -5.99 3.34
C LEU A 129 -7.52 -7.05 3.33
N ALA A 130 -8.58 -6.88 2.52
CA ALA A 130 -9.65 -7.86 2.39
C ALA A 130 -9.12 -9.24 1.96
N LEU A 131 -8.19 -9.29 0.99
CA LEU A 131 -7.55 -10.53 0.56
C LEU A 131 -6.57 -11.09 1.60
N GLU A 132 -5.83 -10.24 2.29
CA GLU A 132 -4.86 -10.66 3.31
C GLU A 132 -5.50 -11.37 4.51
N ILE A 133 -6.75 -11.05 4.80
CA ILE A 133 -7.50 -11.64 5.92
C ILE A 133 -8.75 -12.41 5.47
N GLU A 134 -8.90 -12.75 4.18
CA GLU A 134 -10.09 -13.43 3.66
C GLU A 134 -10.40 -14.74 4.42
N HIS A 135 -9.38 -15.46 4.89
CA HIS A 135 -9.49 -16.67 5.68
C HIS A 135 -10.19 -16.47 7.05
N LEU A 136 -10.34 -15.23 7.50
CA LEU A 136 -10.99 -14.86 8.76
C LEU A 136 -12.39 -14.27 8.58
N LEU A 137 -12.74 -13.87 7.36
CA LEU A 137 -13.97 -13.13 7.07
C LEU A 137 -15.12 -14.07 6.67
N ASP A 138 -16.33 -13.69 7.06
CA ASP A 138 -17.53 -14.20 6.44
C ASP A 138 -17.57 -13.78 4.95
N GLU A 139 -17.97 -14.71 4.06
CA GLU A 139 -17.97 -14.47 2.60
C GLU A 139 -18.80 -13.24 2.21
N LYS A 140 -19.91 -12.99 2.89
CA LYS A 140 -20.76 -11.83 2.63
C LYS A 140 -20.05 -10.52 3.00
N ILE A 141 -19.35 -10.49 4.12
CA ILE A 141 -18.56 -9.31 4.54
C ILE A 141 -17.41 -9.10 3.57
N LEU A 142 -16.71 -10.18 3.19
CA LEU A 142 -15.60 -10.14 2.22
C LEU A 142 -16.07 -9.56 0.90
N LEU A 143 -17.09 -10.13 0.27
CA LEU A 143 -17.57 -9.70 -1.05
C LEU A 143 -18.11 -8.27 -1.01
N ASN A 144 -18.87 -7.88 0.02
CA ASN A 144 -19.35 -6.51 0.16
C ASN A 144 -18.20 -5.50 0.31
N THR A 145 -17.14 -5.86 1.05
CA THR A 145 -15.95 -5.01 1.19
C THR A 145 -15.24 -4.87 -0.16
N ILE A 146 -15.04 -5.98 -0.86
CA ILE A 146 -14.39 -5.99 -2.18
C ILE A 146 -15.16 -5.14 -3.18
N ASP A 147 -16.49 -5.33 -3.30
CA ASP A 147 -17.31 -4.58 -4.24
C ASP A 147 -17.31 -3.08 -3.93
N THR A 148 -17.38 -2.71 -2.65
CA THR A 148 -17.28 -1.31 -2.22
C THR A 148 -15.92 -0.71 -2.61
N CYS A 149 -14.82 -1.43 -2.34
CA CYS A 149 -13.48 -0.94 -2.67
C CYS A 149 -13.25 -0.81 -4.17
N ILE A 150 -13.71 -1.78 -4.97
CA ILE A 150 -13.63 -1.71 -6.43
C ILE A 150 -14.42 -0.49 -6.94
N HIS A 151 -15.64 -0.28 -6.45
CA HIS A 151 -16.45 0.88 -6.83
C HIS A 151 -15.72 2.20 -6.49
N GLU A 152 -15.22 2.32 -5.26
CA GLU A 152 -14.50 3.52 -4.85
C GLU A 152 -13.27 3.79 -5.73
N VAL A 153 -12.41 2.80 -5.90
CA VAL A 153 -11.16 2.95 -6.66
C VAL A 153 -11.43 3.20 -8.15
N MET A 154 -12.34 2.42 -8.76
CA MET A 154 -12.49 2.35 -10.22
C MET A 154 -13.56 3.26 -10.79
N GLU A 155 -14.45 3.84 -9.94
CA GLU A 155 -15.54 4.69 -10.39
C GLU A 155 -15.52 6.08 -9.71
N VAL A 156 -15.10 6.16 -8.41
CA VAL A 156 -15.09 7.44 -7.69
C VAL A 156 -13.77 8.20 -7.85
N PHE A 157 -12.63 7.52 -7.79
CA PHE A 157 -11.31 8.17 -7.86
C PHE A 157 -10.67 8.11 -9.25
N TYR A 158 -10.98 7.11 -10.05
CA TYR A 158 -10.51 7.02 -11.44
C TYR A 158 -11.22 8.03 -12.34
N ARG A 159 -10.44 8.74 -13.16
CA ARG A 159 -10.91 9.88 -13.99
C ARG A 159 -10.56 9.69 -15.46
N PRO A 160 -11.39 8.96 -16.23
CA PRO A 160 -11.16 8.80 -17.66
C PRO A 160 -11.17 10.12 -18.41
N GLU A 161 -11.99 11.10 -17.97
CA GLU A 161 -12.08 12.44 -18.57
C GLU A 161 -10.80 13.30 -18.37
N LEU A 162 -9.91 12.90 -17.47
CA LEU A 162 -8.60 13.51 -17.22
C LEU A 162 -7.46 12.69 -17.84
N GLY A 163 -7.73 11.90 -18.85
CA GLY A 163 -6.73 11.06 -19.51
C GLY A 163 -6.49 9.72 -18.79
N GLY A 164 -7.41 9.30 -17.93
CA GLY A 164 -7.35 8.00 -17.25
C GLY A 164 -6.43 7.96 -16.02
N ILE A 165 -6.30 9.09 -15.35
CA ILE A 165 -5.57 9.16 -14.06
C ILE A 165 -6.47 8.86 -12.87
N ILE A 166 -5.87 8.60 -11.73
CA ILE A 166 -6.52 8.53 -10.42
C ILE A 166 -6.18 9.81 -9.65
N VAL A 167 -7.11 10.35 -8.88
CA VAL A 167 -6.88 11.53 -8.04
C VAL A 167 -6.85 11.12 -6.55
N GLU A 168 -5.98 11.74 -5.77
CA GLU A 168 -5.80 11.40 -4.34
C GLU A 168 -6.99 11.81 -3.47
N ASN A 169 -7.72 12.86 -3.87
CA ASN A 169 -8.87 13.37 -3.11
C ASN A 169 -9.99 13.85 -4.04
N VAL A 170 -11.22 13.60 -3.61
CA VAL A 170 -12.45 14.12 -4.22
C VAL A 170 -13.34 14.78 -3.17
N LEU A 171 -14.36 15.52 -3.57
CA LEU A 171 -15.42 15.96 -2.67
C LEU A 171 -16.24 14.76 -2.15
N GLU A 172 -16.99 14.91 -1.08
CA GLU A 172 -17.82 13.84 -0.51
C GLU A 172 -18.83 13.26 -1.52
N ASN A 173 -19.31 14.08 -2.46
CA ASN A 173 -20.19 13.65 -3.55
C ASN A 173 -19.44 13.02 -4.75
N GLY A 174 -18.12 12.85 -4.65
CA GLY A 174 -17.29 12.29 -5.70
C GLY A 174 -16.83 13.28 -6.76
N GLU A 175 -17.22 14.55 -6.72
CA GLU A 175 -16.77 15.57 -7.67
C GLU A 175 -15.32 15.99 -7.44
N LEU A 176 -14.68 16.53 -8.48
CA LEU A 176 -13.32 17.06 -8.40
C LEU A 176 -13.27 18.35 -7.58
N SER A 177 -12.30 18.44 -6.70
CA SER A 177 -11.96 19.68 -6.01
C SER A 177 -10.79 20.39 -6.69
N ASP A 178 -10.82 21.72 -6.73
CA ASP A 178 -9.74 22.56 -7.26
C ASP A 178 -8.79 23.08 -6.16
N SER A 179 -8.94 22.57 -4.93
CA SER A 179 -7.97 22.80 -3.85
C SER A 179 -6.62 22.13 -4.14
N PHE A 180 -5.58 22.49 -3.40
CA PHE A 180 -4.27 21.82 -3.51
C PHE A 180 -4.39 20.31 -3.34
N GLU A 181 -5.11 19.88 -2.31
CA GLU A 181 -5.32 18.45 -2.03
C GLU A 181 -6.16 17.77 -3.12
N GLY A 182 -7.17 18.46 -3.65
CA GLY A 182 -8.07 17.91 -4.70
C GLY A 182 -7.42 17.83 -6.09
N ARG A 183 -6.29 18.52 -6.29
CA ARG A 183 -5.51 18.41 -7.55
C ARG A 183 -4.36 17.44 -7.45
N GLN A 184 -4.05 16.96 -6.25
CA GLN A 184 -2.94 16.03 -6.03
C GLN A 184 -3.19 14.69 -6.71
N VAL A 185 -2.14 14.19 -7.35
CA VAL A 185 -2.02 12.84 -7.89
C VAL A 185 -0.79 12.20 -7.25
N THR A 186 -0.91 10.97 -6.82
CA THR A 186 0.18 10.21 -6.19
C THR A 186 0.45 8.96 -7.03
N PRO A 187 1.29 9.06 -8.09
CA PRO A 187 1.48 7.95 -9.04
C PRO A 187 1.78 6.60 -8.38
N GLY A 188 2.51 6.61 -7.27
CA GLY A 188 2.80 5.40 -6.51
C GLY A 188 1.57 4.73 -5.91
N HIS A 189 0.65 5.49 -5.30
CA HIS A 189 -0.61 4.96 -4.76
C HIS A 189 -1.49 4.40 -5.88
N ASP A 190 -1.57 5.13 -6.98
CA ASP A 190 -2.41 4.77 -8.12
C ASP A 190 -1.96 3.43 -8.72
N ILE A 191 -0.65 3.28 -8.91
CA ILE A 191 -0.04 2.05 -9.43
C ILE A 191 -0.14 0.90 -8.41
N GLU A 192 0.08 1.17 -7.12
CA GLU A 192 -0.08 0.18 -6.05
C GLU A 192 -1.53 -0.33 -6.01
N ALA A 193 -2.51 0.56 -6.07
CA ALA A 193 -3.92 0.18 -6.12
C ALA A 193 -4.25 -0.75 -7.29
N MET A 194 -3.63 -0.53 -8.45
CA MET A 194 -3.95 -1.32 -9.64
C MET A 194 -3.51 -2.77 -9.52
N TRP A 195 -2.39 -3.09 -8.86
CA TRP A 195 -2.09 -4.49 -8.65
C TRP A 195 -2.99 -5.14 -7.57
N PHE A 196 -3.49 -4.35 -6.59
CA PHE A 196 -4.54 -4.83 -5.69
C PHE A 196 -5.82 -5.18 -6.47
N ILE A 197 -6.23 -4.29 -7.38
CA ILE A 197 -7.40 -4.51 -8.24
C ILE A 197 -7.21 -5.71 -9.18
N MET A 198 -5.99 -5.93 -9.71
CA MET A 198 -5.70 -7.13 -10.52
C MET A 198 -5.86 -8.42 -9.68
N ASP A 199 -5.41 -8.42 -8.42
CA ASP A 199 -5.61 -9.55 -7.52
C ASP A 199 -7.09 -9.79 -7.18
N LEU A 200 -7.86 -8.72 -6.96
CA LEU A 200 -9.32 -8.82 -6.80
C LEU A 200 -9.98 -9.34 -8.08
N GLY A 201 -9.56 -8.86 -9.26
CA GLY A 201 -10.05 -9.35 -10.55
C GLY A 201 -9.80 -10.84 -10.74
N ARG A 202 -8.63 -11.33 -10.34
CA ARG A 202 -8.29 -12.76 -10.35
C ARG A 202 -9.15 -13.54 -9.34
N ARG A 203 -9.32 -13.05 -8.11
CA ARG A 203 -10.14 -13.67 -7.06
C ARG A 203 -11.61 -13.80 -7.47
N LEU A 204 -12.13 -12.80 -8.18
CA LEU A 204 -13.52 -12.74 -8.65
C LEU A 204 -13.73 -13.34 -10.04
N ASN A 205 -12.68 -13.82 -10.70
CA ASN A 205 -12.71 -14.26 -12.12
C ASN A 205 -13.27 -13.19 -13.08
N ARG A 206 -12.76 -11.94 -12.94
CA ARG A 206 -13.18 -10.76 -13.72
C ARG A 206 -12.03 -10.26 -14.60
N PRO A 207 -11.80 -10.87 -15.78
CA PRO A 207 -10.69 -10.49 -16.67
C PRO A 207 -10.79 -9.05 -17.17
N GLU A 208 -11.99 -8.51 -17.34
CA GLU A 208 -12.22 -7.11 -17.74
C GLU A 208 -11.70 -6.11 -16.71
N LEU A 209 -11.77 -6.47 -15.42
CA LEU A 209 -11.23 -5.65 -14.33
C LEU A 209 -9.69 -5.67 -14.33
N ILE A 210 -9.11 -6.84 -14.58
CA ILE A 210 -7.65 -7.00 -14.71
C ILE A 210 -7.13 -6.14 -15.88
N GLU A 211 -7.79 -6.23 -17.03
CA GLU A 211 -7.40 -5.47 -18.23
C GLU A 211 -7.51 -3.96 -18.01
N LYS A 212 -8.59 -3.49 -17.36
CA LYS A 212 -8.78 -2.07 -17.00
C LYS A 212 -7.68 -1.61 -16.04
N ALA A 213 -7.38 -2.36 -14.98
CA ALA A 213 -6.34 -2.03 -14.02
C ALA A 213 -4.94 -2.00 -14.64
N LYS A 214 -4.61 -2.97 -15.51
CA LYS A 214 -3.35 -2.99 -16.26
C LYS A 214 -3.20 -1.74 -17.13
N ASN A 215 -4.25 -1.32 -17.83
CA ASN A 215 -4.21 -0.13 -18.66
C ASN A 215 -4.01 1.14 -17.83
N ILE A 216 -4.66 1.25 -16.67
CA ILE A 216 -4.45 2.36 -15.73
C ILE A 216 -3.01 2.36 -15.21
N THR A 217 -2.44 1.19 -14.88
CA THR A 217 -1.02 1.06 -14.48
C THR A 217 -0.08 1.66 -15.53
N LEU A 218 -0.27 1.32 -16.81
CA LEU A 218 0.52 1.86 -17.91
C LEU A 218 0.35 3.37 -18.06
N THR A 219 -0.88 3.87 -17.97
CA THR A 219 -1.18 5.31 -18.00
C THR A 219 -0.49 6.05 -16.86
N MET A 220 -0.59 5.55 -15.63
CA MET A 220 -0.02 6.19 -14.45
C MET A 220 1.50 6.14 -14.46
N ALA A 221 2.11 5.08 -15.00
CA ALA A 221 3.55 5.02 -15.15
C ALA A 221 4.07 6.06 -16.17
N GLU A 222 3.39 6.19 -17.31
CA GLU A 222 3.74 7.22 -18.31
C GLU A 222 3.51 8.65 -17.76
N TYR A 223 2.40 8.86 -17.04
CA TYR A 223 2.07 10.14 -16.41
C TYR A 223 3.08 10.54 -15.34
N GLY A 224 3.47 9.60 -14.47
CA GLY A 224 4.37 9.85 -13.33
C GLY A 224 5.86 9.79 -13.66
N TRP A 225 6.26 9.38 -14.88
CA TRP A 225 7.67 9.22 -15.23
C TRP A 225 8.36 10.55 -15.51
N ASP A 226 9.46 10.83 -14.83
CA ASP A 226 10.32 11.97 -15.12
C ASP A 226 11.08 11.74 -16.44
N LYS A 227 10.70 12.49 -17.49
CA LYS A 227 11.29 12.35 -18.83
C LYS A 227 12.72 12.90 -18.94
N GLU A 228 13.14 13.71 -17.98
CA GLU A 228 14.48 14.33 -17.95
C GLU A 228 15.50 13.47 -17.20
N TYR A 229 15.14 12.99 -15.99
CA TYR A 229 16.07 12.27 -15.11
C TYR A 229 15.67 10.80 -14.87
N GLY A 230 14.52 10.37 -15.37
CA GLY A 230 14.00 9.04 -15.09
C GLY A 230 13.41 8.91 -13.69
N GLY A 231 12.87 7.71 -13.38
CA GLY A 231 12.14 7.44 -12.14
C GLY A 231 10.76 8.11 -12.08
N LEU A 232 9.96 7.69 -11.11
CA LEU A 232 8.62 8.23 -10.91
C LEU A 232 8.64 9.36 -9.87
N PHE A 233 7.90 10.42 -10.15
CA PHE A 233 7.65 11.48 -9.17
C PHE A 233 6.84 10.97 -7.98
N TYR A 234 7.07 11.57 -6.82
CA TYR A 234 6.30 11.26 -5.63
C TYR A 234 4.88 11.83 -5.72
N PHE A 235 4.76 13.12 -5.99
CA PHE A 235 3.48 13.80 -6.18
C PHE A 235 3.43 14.60 -7.47
N MET A 236 2.24 14.77 -8.02
CA MET A 236 1.97 15.61 -9.18
C MET A 236 0.68 16.41 -8.97
N ASP A 237 0.58 17.57 -9.60
CA ASP A 237 -0.68 18.33 -9.68
C ASP A 237 -1.33 18.07 -11.05
N ARG A 238 -2.61 17.66 -11.07
CA ARG A 238 -3.32 17.30 -12.31
C ARG A 238 -3.46 18.45 -13.31
N LYS A 239 -3.25 19.70 -12.88
CA LYS A 239 -3.23 20.89 -13.74
C LYS A 239 -1.82 21.43 -14.01
N GLY A 240 -0.78 20.78 -13.48
CA GLY A 240 0.60 21.18 -13.62
C GLY A 240 0.97 22.42 -12.81
N TYR A 241 0.20 22.76 -11.78
CA TYR A 241 0.53 23.86 -10.88
C TYR A 241 1.60 23.44 -9.85
N PRO A 242 2.27 24.42 -9.21
CA PRO A 242 3.17 24.12 -8.10
C PRO A 242 2.46 23.33 -6.99
N LEU A 243 3.14 22.31 -6.50
CA LEU A 243 2.65 21.49 -5.40
C LEU A 243 2.96 22.15 -4.05
N GLN A 244 2.13 21.85 -3.06
CA GLN A 244 2.33 22.29 -1.69
C GLN A 244 3.45 21.49 -0.99
N GLN A 245 3.61 20.23 -1.35
CA GLN A 245 4.64 19.35 -0.80
C GLN A 245 5.99 19.66 -1.44
N LEU A 246 6.98 20.03 -0.62
CA LEU A 246 8.35 20.37 -1.09
C LEU A 246 9.10 19.14 -1.62
N GLU A 247 8.70 17.94 -1.19
CA GLU A 247 9.27 16.66 -1.58
C GLU A 247 8.64 16.05 -2.85
N TRP A 248 7.84 16.80 -3.60
CA TRP A 248 7.05 16.28 -4.72
C TRP A 248 7.89 15.65 -5.84
N ASP A 249 9.10 16.14 -6.07
CA ASP A 249 9.99 15.67 -7.13
C ASP A 249 10.98 14.58 -6.67
N GLN A 250 10.93 14.19 -5.40
CA GLN A 250 11.76 13.10 -4.91
C GLN A 250 11.36 11.77 -5.56
N LYS A 251 12.34 10.87 -5.64
CA LYS A 251 12.13 9.48 -6.08
C LYS A 251 12.18 8.60 -4.84
N LEU A 252 11.07 7.89 -4.56
CA LEU A 252 10.94 7.08 -3.35
C LEU A 252 10.99 5.59 -3.67
N TRP A 253 11.61 4.82 -2.77
CA TRP A 253 11.78 3.37 -2.88
C TRP A 253 10.46 2.63 -3.12
N TRP A 254 9.42 3.00 -2.37
CA TRP A 254 8.14 2.29 -2.42
C TRP A 254 7.40 2.51 -3.74
N VAL A 255 7.44 3.71 -4.29
CA VAL A 255 6.83 4.01 -5.60
C VAL A 255 7.40 3.11 -6.69
N HIS A 256 8.71 2.89 -6.67
CA HIS A 256 9.40 2.10 -7.69
C HIS A 256 9.15 0.59 -7.53
N ILE A 257 9.23 0.06 -6.30
CA ILE A 257 8.99 -1.37 -6.09
C ILE A 257 7.51 -1.74 -6.35
N GLU A 258 6.54 -0.88 -5.97
CA GLU A 258 5.13 -1.11 -6.26
C GLU A 258 4.86 -1.07 -7.78
N THR A 259 5.57 -0.21 -8.50
CA THR A 259 5.52 -0.19 -9.97
C THR A 259 6.05 -1.48 -10.58
N LEU A 260 7.15 -2.02 -10.05
CA LEU A 260 7.67 -3.31 -10.49
C LEU A 260 6.66 -4.44 -10.29
N ILE A 261 6.01 -4.50 -9.11
CA ILE A 261 4.96 -5.49 -8.84
C ILE A 261 3.83 -5.35 -9.87
N SER A 262 3.30 -4.13 -10.02
CA SER A 262 2.15 -3.89 -10.90
C SER A 262 2.44 -4.21 -12.36
N MET A 263 3.63 -3.86 -12.86
CA MET A 263 4.04 -4.13 -14.23
C MET A 263 4.24 -5.62 -14.51
N ILE A 264 4.97 -6.34 -13.64
CA ILE A 264 5.21 -7.77 -13.90
C ILE A 264 3.92 -8.60 -13.73
N LYS A 265 3.06 -8.21 -12.80
CA LYS A 265 1.72 -8.81 -12.61
C LYS A 265 0.82 -8.55 -13.82
N GLY A 266 0.80 -7.31 -14.33
CA GLY A 266 0.09 -6.96 -15.56
C GLY A 266 0.53 -7.83 -16.75
N TYR A 267 1.85 -8.02 -16.92
CA TYR A 267 2.39 -8.92 -17.93
C TYR A 267 1.97 -10.38 -17.71
N GLN A 268 2.10 -10.90 -16.50
CA GLN A 268 1.72 -12.28 -16.16
C GLN A 268 0.24 -12.56 -16.49
N LEU A 269 -0.66 -11.63 -16.14
CA LEU A 269 -2.10 -11.84 -16.23
C LEU A 269 -2.68 -11.57 -17.63
N THR A 270 -2.02 -10.73 -18.44
CA THR A 270 -2.56 -10.29 -19.74
C THR A 270 -1.67 -10.60 -20.95
N GLY A 271 -0.39 -10.90 -20.75
CA GLY A 271 0.59 -11.08 -21.82
C GLY A 271 1.03 -9.78 -22.49
N ASP A 272 0.59 -8.60 -22.00
CA ASP A 272 0.91 -7.32 -22.63
C ASP A 272 2.40 -6.96 -22.48
N LYS A 273 3.11 -6.99 -23.62
CA LYS A 273 4.56 -6.72 -23.67
C LYS A 273 4.93 -5.32 -23.21
N LYS A 274 4.04 -4.34 -23.27
CA LYS A 274 4.29 -2.99 -22.74
C LYS A 274 4.54 -3.03 -21.23
N CYS A 275 3.85 -3.89 -20.50
CA CYS A 275 4.10 -4.09 -19.08
C CYS A 275 5.52 -4.62 -18.82
N LEU A 276 5.99 -5.58 -19.63
CA LEU A 276 7.34 -6.11 -19.52
C LEU A 276 8.42 -5.07 -19.89
N GLU A 277 8.16 -4.22 -20.88
CA GLU A 277 9.05 -3.12 -21.26
C GLU A 277 9.15 -2.10 -20.11
N TRP A 278 8.03 -1.71 -19.53
CA TRP A 278 8.00 -0.85 -18.36
C TRP A 278 8.66 -1.49 -17.14
N PHE A 279 8.42 -2.78 -16.90
CA PHE A 279 9.10 -3.50 -15.81
C PHE A 279 10.62 -3.39 -15.95
N LYS A 280 11.17 -3.67 -17.14
CA LYS A 280 12.62 -3.55 -17.39
C LYS A 280 13.13 -2.13 -17.19
N LYS A 281 12.42 -1.14 -17.73
CA LYS A 281 12.78 0.29 -17.60
C LYS A 281 12.84 0.73 -16.14
N VAL A 282 11.83 0.39 -15.35
CA VAL A 282 11.77 0.74 -13.92
C VAL A 282 12.80 -0.08 -13.13
N HIS A 283 13.00 -1.36 -13.46
CA HIS A 283 14.02 -2.20 -12.85
C HIS A 283 15.42 -1.60 -13.03
N ASP A 284 15.81 -1.26 -14.26
CA ASP A 284 17.12 -0.71 -14.56
C ASP A 284 17.35 0.61 -13.78
N TYR A 285 16.34 1.51 -13.77
CA TYR A 285 16.41 2.73 -12.97
C TYR A 285 16.59 2.41 -11.48
N THR A 286 15.78 1.50 -10.95
CA THR A 286 15.73 1.20 -9.52
C THR A 286 17.06 0.62 -9.02
N TRP A 287 17.59 -0.36 -9.74
CA TRP A 287 18.87 -0.99 -9.36
C TRP A 287 20.08 -0.07 -9.53
N SER A 288 20.00 0.88 -10.47
CA SER A 288 21.08 1.85 -10.69
C SER A 288 21.12 2.94 -9.62
N HIS A 289 19.98 3.27 -8.98
CA HIS A 289 19.89 4.44 -8.11
C HIS A 289 19.60 4.14 -6.65
N PHE A 290 18.78 3.13 -6.34
CA PHE A 290 18.38 2.81 -4.97
C PHE A 290 19.28 1.78 -4.28
N LYS A 291 19.93 0.91 -5.06
CA LYS A 291 20.76 -0.15 -4.50
C LYS A 291 22.00 0.43 -3.83
N ASP A 292 22.22 0.05 -2.56
CA ASP A 292 23.51 0.22 -1.92
C ASP A 292 24.42 -0.96 -2.31
N THR A 293 25.64 -0.64 -2.76
CA THR A 293 26.61 -1.66 -3.21
C THR A 293 27.46 -2.23 -2.07
N GLU A 294 27.49 -1.55 -0.93
CA GLU A 294 28.29 -1.96 0.22
C GLU A 294 27.44 -2.70 1.27
N TYR A 295 26.27 -2.16 1.58
CA TYR A 295 25.37 -2.73 2.59
C TYR A 295 24.04 -3.11 1.96
N PRO A 296 23.50 -4.31 2.19
CA PRO A 296 22.19 -4.73 1.67
C PRO A 296 21.07 -3.77 2.02
N GLU A 297 20.00 -3.80 1.25
CA GLU A 297 18.83 -2.95 1.29
C GLU A 297 19.00 -1.63 0.46
N TRP A 298 17.87 -1.13 0.00
CA TRP A 298 17.81 0.08 -0.80
C TRP A 298 17.83 1.34 0.06
N TYR A 299 18.40 2.42 -0.47
CA TYR A 299 18.13 3.76 0.04
C TYR A 299 16.63 4.08 -0.10
N GLY A 300 16.12 4.97 0.75
CA GLY A 300 14.69 5.31 0.75
C GLY A 300 14.36 6.49 -0.15
N TYR A 301 15.24 7.47 -0.20
CA TYR A 301 14.94 8.79 -0.75
C TYR A 301 16.05 9.25 -1.65
N LEU A 302 15.71 9.54 -2.91
CA LEU A 302 16.58 10.17 -3.89
C LEU A 302 16.02 11.55 -4.21
N ASN A 303 16.90 12.48 -4.58
CA ASN A 303 16.48 13.74 -5.18
C ASN A 303 15.97 13.52 -6.61
N ARG A 304 15.48 14.56 -7.28
CA ARG A 304 14.96 14.46 -8.64
C ARG A 304 15.96 13.84 -9.63
N ARG A 305 17.26 14.09 -9.45
CA ARG A 305 18.32 13.58 -10.34
C ARG A 305 18.72 12.13 -10.08
N GLY A 306 18.12 11.49 -9.09
CA GLY A 306 18.44 10.11 -8.73
C GLY A 306 19.61 9.97 -7.76
N GLU A 307 20.10 11.04 -7.15
CA GLU A 307 21.16 11.02 -6.15
C GLU A 307 20.59 10.76 -4.76
N VAL A 308 21.31 9.99 -3.93
CA VAL A 308 20.87 9.67 -2.57
C VAL A 308 20.73 10.94 -1.73
N LEU A 309 19.49 11.22 -1.32
CA LEU A 309 19.17 12.39 -0.51
C LEU A 309 19.41 12.13 0.99
N LEU A 310 19.01 10.95 1.45
CA LEU A 310 19.22 10.49 2.82
C LEU A 310 19.86 9.09 2.80
N PRO A 311 21.06 8.91 3.33
CA PRO A 311 21.75 7.61 3.33
C PRO A 311 21.22 6.65 4.41
N LEU A 312 19.93 6.76 4.75
CA LEU A 312 19.26 5.93 5.73
C LEU A 312 18.48 4.82 5.03
N LYS A 313 18.56 3.60 5.57
CA LYS A 313 17.84 2.42 5.10
C LYS A 313 16.48 2.27 5.79
N GLY A 314 16.28 2.89 6.93
CA GLY A 314 15.04 2.90 7.69
C GLY A 314 14.73 4.30 8.23
N GLY A 315 13.47 4.53 8.61
CA GLY A 315 13.03 5.81 9.14
C GLY A 315 11.57 5.79 9.54
N LYS A 316 10.97 6.97 9.70
CA LYS A 316 9.57 7.10 10.12
C LYS A 316 8.58 6.37 9.21
N TRP A 317 8.89 6.28 7.90
CA TRP A 317 8.00 5.71 6.90
C TRP A 317 8.57 4.48 6.19
N LYS A 318 9.88 4.34 6.14
CA LYS A 318 10.57 3.20 5.54
C LYS A 318 10.93 2.19 6.61
N GLY A 319 10.33 1.03 6.53
CA GLY A 319 10.62 -0.16 7.31
C GLY A 319 10.74 -1.38 6.41
N CYS A 320 10.78 -2.53 7.02
CA CYS A 320 10.89 -3.84 6.37
C CYS A 320 9.53 -4.28 5.80
N PHE A 321 9.08 -3.67 4.70
CA PHE A 321 7.77 -3.97 4.11
C PHE A 321 7.77 -3.92 2.57
N HIS A 322 7.78 -2.72 1.96
CA HIS A 322 7.60 -2.59 0.50
C HIS A 322 8.66 -3.36 -0.28
N VAL A 323 9.96 -3.18 0.06
CA VAL A 323 11.04 -3.83 -0.67
C VAL A 323 10.97 -5.36 -0.54
N PRO A 324 10.94 -5.98 0.65
CA PRO A 324 10.88 -7.44 0.74
C PRO A 324 9.55 -8.02 0.23
N ARG A 325 8.40 -7.32 0.41
CA ARG A 325 7.12 -7.72 -0.19
C ARG A 325 7.22 -7.75 -1.71
N GLY A 326 7.75 -6.67 -2.29
CA GLY A 326 7.88 -6.55 -3.73
C GLY A 326 8.87 -7.52 -4.33
N MET A 327 10.02 -7.73 -3.68
CA MET A 327 10.99 -8.75 -4.10
C MET A 327 10.36 -10.14 -4.10
N TYR A 328 9.63 -10.49 -3.04
CA TYR A 328 8.92 -11.77 -2.96
C TYR A 328 7.89 -11.92 -4.09
N GLN A 329 7.04 -10.91 -4.31
CA GLN A 329 6.02 -10.99 -5.36
C GLN A 329 6.63 -11.05 -6.77
N CYS A 330 7.63 -10.21 -7.05
CA CYS A 330 8.31 -10.24 -8.34
C CYS A 330 9.01 -11.59 -8.57
N TRP A 331 9.67 -12.13 -7.54
CA TRP A 331 10.31 -13.45 -7.63
C TRP A 331 9.29 -14.54 -7.95
N GLN A 332 8.18 -14.64 -7.22
CA GLN A 332 7.15 -15.64 -7.48
C GLN A 332 6.56 -15.54 -8.89
N ILE A 333 6.28 -14.33 -9.36
CA ILE A 333 5.74 -14.12 -10.71
C ILE A 333 6.77 -14.50 -11.79
N LEU A 334 8.04 -14.12 -11.61
CA LEU A 334 9.10 -14.44 -12.57
C LEU A 334 9.39 -15.96 -12.60
N GLU A 335 9.32 -16.64 -11.46
CA GLU A 335 9.46 -18.09 -11.38
C GLU A 335 8.31 -18.79 -12.14
N ASP A 336 7.06 -18.39 -11.90
CA ASP A 336 5.89 -18.90 -12.63
C ASP A 336 6.02 -18.70 -14.15
N LEU A 337 6.46 -17.50 -14.59
CA LEU A 337 6.67 -17.21 -16.00
C LEU A 337 7.79 -18.04 -16.61
N SER A 338 8.83 -18.38 -15.85
CA SER A 338 9.93 -19.19 -16.33
C SER A 338 9.57 -20.67 -16.49
N MET A 339 8.63 -21.18 -15.67
CA MET A 339 8.16 -22.57 -15.74
C MET A 339 7.14 -22.79 -16.87
N ASN A 340 6.48 -21.72 -17.33
CA ASN A 340 5.46 -21.80 -18.37
C ASN A 340 5.96 -21.44 -19.78
N ASN A 341 7.26 -21.13 -19.94
CA ASN A 341 7.95 -20.95 -21.21
C ASN A 341 8.86 -22.13 -21.52
#